data_01315c5988051930e9f2642dfc206d4c
#
_entry.id   01315c5988051930e9f2642dfc206d4c
#
_cell.length_a   1.000
_cell.length_b   1.000
_cell.length_c   1.000
_cell.angle_alpha   90.00
_cell.angle_beta   90.00
_cell.angle_gamma   90.00
#
_symmetry.space_group_name_H-M   'P 1'
#
loop_
_entity.id
_entity.type
_entity.pdbx_description
1 polymer ?
#
loop_
_entity_poly.entity_id
_entity_poly.type
_entity_poly.pdbx_seq_one_letter_code
_entity_poly.pdbx_strand_id
1 'polypeptide(L)'
;MGAESGDCGGARWLLRQLLINAVCCAAMTLTACATHRNAPYEAQADFAPSASDRPSWQDATPRPDPLLAEGNRSPYEVNGVRYTVRASAQGYRERGVASWYGMKFQGRPTANGEIFDVFGATAAHRSLPIPTYVRVTNLGNDRSVVLRVNDRGPFHPDRLIDLSYGAALQLGFAEQGTATVLVESLDLAGVDDRRELDAATYRYLQLGAYTSEAAAGELGSEIRRRWDYPVVVSAVDADGRRLHRVRVGPFSSVSALEQARAVLIEAGYSTPQPIP
;
A
#
# COMPACT_ATOMS: atom_id res chain seq x y z
N MET A 1 57.52 75.86 -12.77
CA MET A 1 56.48 75.74 -11.80
C MET A 1 55.44 74.75 -12.34
N GLY A 2 55.55 73.50 -11.96
CA GLY A 2 54.68 72.43 -12.42
C GLY A 2 53.59 72.12 -11.38
N ALA A 3 52.47 71.79 -11.83
CA ALA A 3 51.40 71.18 -10.96
C ALA A 3 51.02 69.86 -11.57
N GLU A 4 51.31 68.80 -10.86
CA GLU A 4 50.88 67.41 -11.17
C GLU A 4 49.40 67.29 -10.87
N SER A 5 48.63 66.86 -11.85
CA SER A 5 47.21 66.41 -11.63
C SER A 5 47.20 64.89 -11.42
N GLY A 6 46.94 64.51 -10.16
CA GLY A 6 46.87 63.11 -9.78
C GLY A 6 45.69 62.34 -10.40
N ASP A 7 46.05 61.20 -10.84
CA ASP A 7 45.20 60.17 -11.46
C ASP A 7 44.12 59.65 -10.52
N CYS A 8 42.83 59.96 -10.76
CA CYS A 8 41.65 59.45 -10.05
C CYS A 8 40.97 58.28 -10.77
N GLY A 9 41.62 57.69 -11.80
CA GLY A 9 41.02 56.64 -12.61
C GLY A 9 41.03 55.23 -12.01
N GLY A 10 42.04 54.92 -11.20
CA GLY A 10 42.26 53.54 -10.70
C GLY A 10 41.22 53.03 -9.66
N ALA A 11 40.76 53.92 -8.79
CA ALA A 11 39.84 53.54 -7.73
C ALA A 11 38.42 53.20 -8.22
N ARG A 12 37.99 53.88 -9.29
CA ARG A 12 36.65 53.62 -9.89
C ARG A 12 36.63 52.32 -10.70
N TRP A 13 37.75 51.89 -11.29
CA TRP A 13 37.86 50.64 -12.04
C TRP A 13 37.86 49.44 -11.09
N LEU A 14 38.61 49.50 -9.98
CA LEU A 14 38.64 48.46 -8.95
C LEU A 14 37.29 48.26 -8.28
N LEU A 15 36.55 49.34 -7.96
CA LEU A 15 35.20 49.24 -7.39
C LEU A 15 34.20 48.59 -8.36
N ARG A 16 34.31 48.89 -9.66
CA ARG A 16 33.47 48.31 -10.69
C ARG A 16 33.73 46.81 -10.89
N GLN A 17 35.01 46.39 -10.82
CA GLN A 17 35.41 44.98 -10.91
C GLN A 17 34.95 44.17 -9.69
N LEU A 18 35.01 44.74 -8.46
CA LEU A 18 34.51 44.12 -7.24
C LEU A 18 32.98 43.96 -7.23
N LEU A 19 32.24 44.92 -7.77
CA LEU A 19 30.78 44.82 -7.90
C LEU A 19 30.33 43.76 -8.92
N ILE A 20 31.05 43.64 -10.04
CA ILE A 20 30.75 42.61 -11.06
C ILE A 20 31.05 41.22 -10.52
N ASN A 21 32.15 41.02 -9.79
CA ASN A 21 32.46 39.73 -9.18
C ASN A 21 31.51 39.36 -8.04
N ALA A 22 31.02 40.31 -7.24
CA ALA A 22 30.02 40.09 -6.19
C ALA A 22 28.65 39.68 -6.77
N VAL A 23 28.24 40.28 -7.90
CA VAL A 23 27.00 39.93 -8.61
C VAL A 23 27.09 38.55 -9.26
N CYS A 24 28.25 38.18 -9.84
CA CYS A 24 28.46 36.84 -10.39
C CYS A 24 28.49 35.76 -9.29
N CYS A 25 29.10 36.01 -8.13
CA CYS A 25 29.07 35.05 -7.01
C CYS A 25 27.68 34.91 -6.40
N ALA A 26 26.89 35.99 -6.29
CA ALA A 26 25.51 35.93 -5.81
C ALA A 26 24.56 35.18 -6.77
N ALA A 27 24.84 35.26 -8.11
CA ALA A 27 24.07 34.50 -9.10
C ALA A 27 24.38 33.00 -9.12
N MET A 28 25.57 32.56 -8.67
CA MET A 28 25.92 31.12 -8.58
C MET A 28 25.42 30.44 -7.33
N THR A 29 25.06 31.16 -6.29
CA THR A 29 24.49 30.56 -5.06
C THR A 29 22.99 30.32 -5.10
N LEU A 30 22.26 30.90 -6.05
CA LEU A 30 20.82 30.73 -6.25
C LEU A 30 20.43 29.55 -7.14
N THR A 31 21.40 28.87 -7.78
CA THR A 31 21.14 27.76 -8.71
C THR A 31 21.29 26.35 -8.03
N ALA A 32 21.65 26.28 -6.76
CA ALA A 32 21.88 25.01 -6.06
C ALA A 32 20.67 24.48 -5.27
N CYS A 33 19.51 25.19 -5.29
CA CYS A 33 18.27 24.73 -4.65
C CYS A 33 17.15 24.50 -5.67
N ALA A 34 17.47 23.85 -6.79
CA ALA A 34 16.41 23.46 -7.71
C ALA A 34 16.64 22.05 -8.22
N THR A 35 15.62 21.27 -8.00
CA THR A 35 15.33 20.01 -8.68
C THR A 35 15.98 18.74 -8.10
N HIS A 36 15.67 18.39 -6.87
CA HIS A 36 15.19 17.03 -6.67
C HIS A 36 13.74 16.99 -7.19
N ARG A 37 13.60 17.14 -8.51
CA ARG A 37 12.38 16.66 -9.16
C ARG A 37 12.45 15.16 -8.99
N ASN A 38 11.60 14.62 -8.10
CA ASN A 38 11.27 13.21 -8.10
C ASN A 38 10.95 12.89 -9.56
N ALA A 39 11.82 12.15 -10.25
CA ALA A 39 11.48 11.62 -11.57
C ALA A 39 10.13 10.91 -11.41
N PRO A 40 9.22 11.04 -12.39
CA PRO A 40 7.96 10.34 -12.29
C PRO A 40 8.23 8.89 -11.92
N TYR A 41 7.54 8.39 -10.93
CA TYR A 41 7.69 7.04 -10.37
C TYR A 41 7.80 5.94 -11.45
N GLU A 42 7.17 6.15 -12.60
CA GLU A 42 7.17 5.25 -13.76
C GLU A 42 8.51 5.17 -14.50
N ALA A 43 9.41 6.15 -14.31
CA ALA A 43 10.66 6.22 -15.07
C ALA A 43 11.80 5.34 -14.55
N GLN A 44 11.67 4.74 -13.35
CA GLN A 44 12.68 3.81 -12.84
C GLN A 44 12.32 2.37 -13.26
N ALA A 45 13.22 1.71 -13.99
CA ALA A 45 13.10 0.29 -14.26
C ALA A 45 13.08 -0.49 -12.95
N ASP A 46 12.23 -1.51 -12.87
CA ASP A 46 12.23 -2.44 -11.73
C ASP A 46 13.43 -3.40 -11.82
N PHE A 47 13.90 -3.90 -10.70
CA PHE A 47 15.06 -4.77 -10.65
C PHE A 47 14.92 -5.86 -9.56
N ALA A 48 15.62 -6.95 -9.76
CA ALA A 48 15.66 -8.07 -8.83
C ALA A 48 16.53 -7.73 -7.60
N PRO A 49 16.18 -8.24 -6.40
CA PRO A 49 17.03 -8.13 -5.23
C PRO A 49 18.33 -8.94 -5.38
N SER A 50 19.32 -8.65 -4.53
CA SER A 50 20.58 -9.39 -4.50
C SER A 50 20.35 -10.86 -4.14
N ALA A 51 21.13 -11.74 -4.73
CA ALA A 51 21.06 -13.19 -4.44
C ALA A 51 21.40 -13.54 -2.99
N SER A 52 22.17 -12.68 -2.30
CA SER A 52 22.55 -12.86 -0.88
C SER A 52 21.39 -12.66 0.11
N ASP A 53 20.32 -12.00 -0.31
CA ASP A 53 19.27 -11.52 0.59
C ASP A 53 18.03 -12.45 0.61
N ARG A 54 18.15 -13.66 0.08
CA ARG A 54 17.04 -14.62 -0.07
C ARG A 54 16.72 -15.32 1.27
N PRO A 55 15.59 -15.02 1.92
CA PRO A 55 15.13 -15.77 3.08
C PRO A 55 14.62 -17.14 2.68
N SER A 56 14.39 -18.01 3.68
CA SER A 56 13.68 -19.27 3.46
C SER A 56 12.24 -18.98 3.00
N TRP A 57 11.78 -19.66 1.95
CA TRP A 57 10.41 -19.50 1.45
C TRP A 57 9.39 -20.15 2.37
N GLN A 58 8.27 -19.48 2.54
CA GLN A 58 7.06 -20.03 3.13
C GLN A 58 5.86 -19.57 2.31
N ASP A 59 4.98 -20.50 1.96
CA ASP A 59 3.70 -20.21 1.35
C ASP A 59 2.85 -19.34 2.28
N ALA A 60 1.97 -18.53 1.72
CA ALA A 60 0.97 -17.84 2.50
C ALA A 60 0.08 -18.85 3.23
N THR A 61 -0.15 -18.62 4.52
CA THR A 61 -1.09 -19.43 5.30
C THR A 61 -2.50 -18.90 5.08
N PRO A 62 -3.39 -19.64 4.39
CA PRO A 62 -4.76 -19.21 4.17
C PRO A 62 -5.52 -19.08 5.49
N ARG A 63 -6.21 -17.96 5.64
CA ARG A 63 -7.06 -17.66 6.79
C ARG A 63 -8.25 -16.81 6.36
N PRO A 64 -9.38 -16.85 7.08
CA PRO A 64 -10.46 -15.91 6.88
C PRO A 64 -9.96 -14.52 7.25
N ASP A 65 -9.87 -13.62 6.28
CA ASP A 65 -9.54 -12.22 6.48
C ASP A 65 -10.70 -11.34 6.05
N PRO A 66 -11.01 -10.25 6.77
CA PRO A 66 -12.06 -9.33 6.37
C PRO A 66 -11.69 -8.63 5.07
N LEU A 67 -12.68 -8.41 4.20
CA LEU A 67 -12.50 -7.60 3.01
C LEU A 67 -12.42 -6.12 3.41
N LEU A 68 -11.26 -5.51 3.22
CA LEU A 68 -11.03 -4.10 3.52
C LEU A 68 -11.70 -3.21 2.46
N ALA A 69 -12.14 -2.01 2.83
CA ALA A 69 -12.58 -1.01 1.84
C ALA A 69 -11.40 -0.53 1.00
N GLU A 70 -10.20 -0.43 1.63
CA GLU A 70 -8.94 -0.14 0.97
C GLU A 70 -8.63 -1.24 -0.06
N GLY A 71 -8.36 -0.79 -1.28
CA GLY A 71 -8.09 -1.67 -2.40
C GLY A 71 -9.30 -2.38 -3.01
N ASN A 72 -10.51 -2.35 -2.39
CA ASN A 72 -11.72 -2.98 -2.92
C ASN A 72 -12.76 -1.99 -3.46
N ARG A 73 -12.42 -0.71 -3.61
CA ARG A 73 -13.30 0.25 -4.30
C ARG A 73 -13.57 -0.22 -5.72
N SER A 74 -14.84 -0.23 -6.11
CA SER A 74 -15.26 -0.71 -7.44
C SER A 74 -16.37 0.18 -8.01
N PRO A 75 -16.25 0.64 -9.26
CA PRO A 75 -15.07 0.51 -10.11
C PRO A 75 -13.92 1.45 -9.68
N TYR A 76 -12.70 1.16 -10.15
CA TYR A 76 -11.55 2.06 -10.03
C TYR A 76 -10.90 2.29 -11.39
N GLU A 77 -10.09 3.34 -11.52
CA GLU A 77 -9.46 3.71 -12.79
C GLU A 77 -7.95 3.87 -12.62
N VAL A 78 -7.20 3.33 -13.57
CA VAL A 78 -5.74 3.51 -13.65
C VAL A 78 -5.37 3.76 -15.12
N ASN A 79 -4.63 4.83 -15.38
CA ASN A 79 -4.18 5.24 -16.73
C ASN A 79 -5.35 5.32 -17.76
N GLY A 80 -6.52 5.81 -17.34
CA GLY A 80 -7.70 5.93 -18.19
C GLY A 80 -8.44 4.62 -18.47
N VAL A 81 -8.00 3.49 -17.90
CA VAL A 81 -8.67 2.19 -18.01
C VAL A 81 -9.46 1.91 -16.75
N ARG A 82 -10.72 1.57 -16.93
CA ARG A 82 -11.64 1.25 -15.83
C ARG A 82 -11.62 -0.23 -15.51
N TYR A 83 -11.46 -0.55 -14.23
CA TYR A 83 -11.44 -1.91 -13.69
C TYR A 83 -12.59 -2.11 -12.71
N THR A 84 -13.13 -3.34 -12.66
CA THR A 84 -14.19 -3.72 -11.73
C THR A 84 -13.70 -4.84 -10.83
N VAL A 85 -13.83 -4.66 -9.52
CA VAL A 85 -13.54 -5.70 -8.54
C VAL A 85 -14.70 -6.69 -8.50
N ARG A 86 -14.40 -7.98 -8.47
CA ARG A 86 -15.40 -9.06 -8.36
C ARG A 86 -16.05 -9.02 -6.97
N ALA A 87 -17.33 -9.36 -6.91
CA ALA A 87 -18.03 -9.46 -5.63
C ALA A 87 -17.49 -10.61 -4.74
N SER A 88 -16.94 -11.66 -5.37
CA SER A 88 -16.39 -12.82 -4.68
C SER A 88 -15.22 -13.42 -5.47
N ALA A 89 -14.30 -14.05 -4.76
CA ALA A 89 -13.24 -14.87 -5.33
C ALA A 89 -13.66 -16.34 -5.50
N GLN A 90 -14.81 -16.74 -4.97
CA GLN A 90 -15.24 -18.14 -4.95
C GLN A 90 -15.25 -18.75 -6.37
N GLY A 91 -14.62 -19.91 -6.51
CA GLY A 91 -14.53 -20.63 -7.77
C GLY A 91 -13.71 -19.94 -8.86
N TYR A 92 -12.94 -18.89 -8.51
CA TYR A 92 -12.07 -18.24 -9.48
C TYR A 92 -10.99 -19.20 -9.94
N ARG A 93 -10.90 -19.38 -11.26
CA ARG A 93 -9.91 -20.20 -11.92
C ARG A 93 -9.65 -19.62 -13.30
N GLU A 94 -8.41 -19.18 -13.55
CA GLU A 94 -8.04 -18.53 -14.81
C GLU A 94 -6.61 -18.85 -15.20
N ARG A 95 -6.38 -19.05 -16.51
CA ARG A 95 -5.06 -19.23 -17.10
C ARG A 95 -4.62 -17.94 -17.75
N GLY A 96 -3.37 -17.54 -17.51
CA GLY A 96 -2.82 -16.33 -18.11
C GLY A 96 -1.33 -16.19 -17.87
N VAL A 97 -0.78 -15.02 -18.20
CA VAL A 97 0.62 -14.71 -18.01
C VAL A 97 0.82 -14.08 -16.61
N ALA A 98 1.73 -14.66 -15.83
CA ALA A 98 2.27 -14.05 -14.63
C ALA A 98 3.56 -13.30 -14.96
N SER A 99 3.80 -12.23 -14.23
CA SER A 99 5.07 -11.52 -14.14
C SER A 99 5.41 -11.33 -12.66
N TRP A 100 6.47 -10.61 -12.33
CA TRP A 100 6.79 -10.25 -10.96
C TRP A 100 7.16 -8.77 -10.85
N TYR A 101 7.01 -8.21 -9.65
CA TYR A 101 7.42 -6.88 -9.28
C TYR A 101 8.48 -6.94 -8.16
N GLY A 102 9.48 -6.06 -8.22
CA GLY A 102 10.73 -6.19 -7.50
C GLY A 102 11.03 -5.04 -6.55
N MET A 103 12.30 -4.71 -6.46
CA MET A 103 12.86 -3.77 -5.47
C MET A 103 12.33 -2.33 -5.59
N LYS A 104 11.85 -1.92 -6.76
CA LYS A 104 11.19 -0.63 -6.95
C LYS A 104 10.03 -0.40 -5.95
N PHE A 105 9.35 -1.48 -5.56
CA PHE A 105 8.17 -1.45 -4.69
C PHE A 105 8.47 -1.84 -3.24
N GLN A 106 9.67 -2.34 -2.94
CA GLN A 106 10.04 -2.80 -1.60
C GLN A 106 9.75 -1.74 -0.53
N GLY A 107 9.07 -2.15 0.54
CA GLY A 107 8.73 -1.30 1.68
C GLY A 107 7.59 -0.31 1.43
N ARG A 108 6.94 -0.33 0.27
CA ARG A 108 5.80 0.53 -0.05
C ARG A 108 4.48 -0.12 0.35
N PRO A 109 3.45 0.68 0.68
CA PRO A 109 2.13 0.14 0.93
C PRO A 109 1.50 -0.39 -0.36
N THR A 110 0.91 -1.58 -0.26
CA THR A 110 0.06 -2.20 -1.29
C THR A 110 -1.34 -1.58 -1.27
N ALA A 111 -2.20 -1.97 -2.21
CA ALA A 111 -3.54 -1.40 -2.33
C ALA A 111 -4.43 -1.64 -1.09
N ASN A 112 -4.17 -2.66 -0.28
CA ASN A 112 -4.86 -2.88 1.00
C ASN A 112 -4.14 -2.29 2.22
N GLY A 113 -3.01 -1.56 2.01
CA GLY A 113 -2.25 -0.89 3.06
C GLY A 113 -1.17 -1.75 3.73
N GLU A 114 -1.03 -3.02 3.37
CA GLU A 114 0.09 -3.86 3.82
C GLU A 114 1.41 -3.37 3.20
N ILE A 115 2.52 -3.60 3.88
CA ILE A 115 3.84 -3.24 3.33
C ILE A 115 4.31 -4.35 2.39
N PHE A 116 4.65 -3.98 1.16
CA PHE A 116 5.20 -4.94 0.19
C PHE A 116 6.57 -5.44 0.61
N ASP A 117 6.70 -6.75 0.65
CA ASP A 117 7.98 -7.47 0.78
C ASP A 117 8.24 -8.25 -0.50
N VAL A 118 9.37 -7.94 -1.14
CA VAL A 118 9.80 -8.54 -2.41
C VAL A 118 9.98 -10.07 -2.31
N PHE A 119 10.22 -10.61 -1.12
CA PHE A 119 10.32 -12.04 -0.85
C PHE A 119 9.07 -12.65 -0.21
N GLY A 120 8.06 -11.82 0.12
CA GLY A 120 6.80 -12.27 0.72
C GLY A 120 5.96 -13.14 -0.22
N ALA A 121 5.12 -14.00 0.32
CA ALA A 121 4.19 -14.82 -0.45
C ALA A 121 2.95 -14.00 -0.87
N THR A 122 3.15 -12.97 -1.70
CA THR A 122 2.11 -12.02 -2.10
C THR A 122 2.00 -11.85 -3.61
N ALA A 123 0.85 -11.31 -4.04
CA ALA A 123 0.56 -11.05 -5.45
C ALA A 123 -0.37 -9.83 -5.61
N ALA A 124 -0.35 -9.24 -6.82
CA ALA A 124 -1.26 -8.23 -7.29
C ALA A 124 -2.23 -8.79 -8.34
N HIS A 125 -3.52 -8.51 -8.20
CA HIS A 125 -4.55 -8.90 -9.16
C HIS A 125 -5.56 -7.78 -9.39
N ARG A 126 -5.95 -7.56 -10.67
CA ARG A 126 -6.79 -6.40 -11.02
C ARG A 126 -8.24 -6.50 -10.55
N SER A 127 -8.81 -7.69 -10.45
CA SER A 127 -10.25 -7.84 -10.21
C SER A 127 -10.64 -8.74 -9.02
N LEU A 128 -9.75 -9.56 -8.47
CA LEU A 128 -10.07 -10.33 -7.27
C LEU A 128 -10.31 -9.38 -6.08
N PRO A 129 -11.27 -9.65 -5.20
CA PRO A 129 -11.34 -8.93 -3.93
C PRO A 129 -10.08 -9.19 -3.12
N ILE A 130 -9.61 -8.18 -2.37
CA ILE A 130 -8.40 -8.30 -1.53
C ILE A 130 -8.77 -8.09 -0.06
N PRO A 131 -8.23 -8.95 0.82
CA PRO A 131 -7.31 -10.05 0.54
C PRO A 131 -8.02 -11.30 -0.02
N THR A 132 -7.35 -12.00 -0.92
CA THR A 132 -7.77 -13.34 -1.42
C THR A 132 -6.55 -14.25 -1.42
N TYR A 133 -6.72 -15.51 -1.03
CA TYR A 133 -5.66 -16.51 -1.17
C TYR A 133 -5.84 -17.28 -2.49
N VAL A 134 -4.75 -17.43 -3.21
CA VAL A 134 -4.74 -18.14 -4.49
C VAL A 134 -3.61 -19.18 -4.52
N ARG A 135 -3.86 -20.31 -5.20
CA ARG A 135 -2.80 -21.18 -5.68
C ARG A 135 -2.42 -20.71 -7.06
N VAL A 136 -1.13 -20.51 -7.30
CA VAL A 136 -0.57 -20.20 -8.61
C VAL A 136 0.30 -21.37 -9.03
N THR A 137 0.01 -21.96 -10.19
CA THR A 137 0.76 -23.07 -10.76
C THR A 137 1.41 -22.64 -12.06
N ASN A 138 2.73 -22.77 -12.16
CA ASN A 138 3.45 -22.57 -13.41
C ASN A 138 3.25 -23.78 -14.33
N LEU A 139 2.57 -23.55 -15.45
CA LEU A 139 2.21 -24.62 -16.40
C LEU A 139 3.38 -25.15 -17.24
N GLY A 140 4.55 -24.53 -17.13
CA GLY A 140 5.76 -25.00 -17.82
C GLY A 140 6.57 -26.02 -17.02
N ASN A 141 6.35 -26.10 -15.67
CA ASN A 141 7.14 -26.99 -14.80
C ASN A 141 6.35 -27.58 -13.62
N ASP A 142 5.03 -27.37 -13.58
CA ASP A 142 4.07 -27.85 -12.58
C ASP A 142 4.38 -27.44 -11.12
N ARG A 143 5.28 -26.47 -10.90
CA ARG A 143 5.52 -25.90 -9.58
C ARG A 143 4.34 -25.02 -9.18
N SER A 144 3.95 -25.09 -7.91
CA SER A 144 2.88 -24.27 -7.38
C SER A 144 3.24 -23.65 -6.04
N VAL A 145 2.66 -22.50 -5.76
CA VAL A 145 2.76 -21.78 -4.48
C VAL A 145 1.40 -21.24 -4.06
N VAL A 146 1.21 -21.05 -2.78
CA VAL A 146 0.05 -20.35 -2.23
C VAL A 146 0.43 -18.90 -1.92
N LEU A 147 -0.33 -17.94 -2.45
CA LEU A 147 -0.07 -16.53 -2.33
C LEU A 147 -1.28 -15.79 -1.76
N ARG A 148 -1.00 -14.69 -1.07
CA ARG A 148 -1.99 -13.71 -0.64
C ARG A 148 -2.06 -12.59 -1.68
N VAL A 149 -3.18 -12.44 -2.35
CA VAL A 149 -3.46 -11.27 -3.20
C VAL A 149 -3.82 -10.10 -2.30
N ASN A 150 -2.94 -9.10 -2.23
CA ASN A 150 -3.09 -7.94 -1.36
C ASN A 150 -2.89 -6.61 -2.11
N ASP A 151 -2.66 -6.67 -3.44
CA ASP A 151 -2.39 -5.49 -4.25
C ASP A 151 -3.20 -5.46 -5.55
N ARG A 152 -3.24 -4.28 -6.22
CA ARG A 152 -3.89 -4.05 -7.50
C ARG A 152 -2.86 -4.00 -8.64
N GLY A 153 -3.19 -4.64 -9.72
CA GLY A 153 -2.40 -4.85 -10.93
C GLY A 153 -2.56 -6.28 -11.44
N PRO A 154 -1.87 -6.66 -12.49
CA PRO A 154 -1.12 -5.82 -13.42
C PRO A 154 -2.02 -4.89 -14.24
N PHE A 155 -1.48 -3.72 -14.59
CA PHE A 155 -2.14 -2.79 -15.51
C PHE A 155 -1.60 -2.91 -16.94
N HIS A 156 -0.88 -4.00 -17.23
CA HIS A 156 -0.47 -4.41 -18.56
C HIS A 156 -1.53 -5.37 -19.16
N PRO A 157 -2.00 -5.15 -20.40
CA PRO A 157 -3.14 -5.90 -20.95
C PRO A 157 -2.92 -7.41 -21.03
N ASP A 158 -1.70 -7.85 -21.35
CA ASP A 158 -1.37 -9.26 -21.59
C ASP A 158 -1.02 -10.06 -20.33
N ARG A 159 -1.06 -9.43 -19.14
CA ARG A 159 -0.74 -10.09 -17.87
C ARG A 159 -1.98 -10.30 -17.02
N LEU A 160 -2.06 -11.44 -16.36
CA LEU A 160 -3.13 -11.82 -15.46
C LEU A 160 -2.83 -11.43 -14.01
N ILE A 161 -1.61 -11.70 -13.57
CA ILE A 161 -1.19 -11.57 -12.17
C ILE A 161 0.28 -11.15 -12.10
N ASP A 162 0.61 -10.26 -11.17
CA ASP A 162 2.00 -9.94 -10.84
C ASP A 162 2.33 -10.51 -9.46
N LEU A 163 3.44 -11.24 -9.36
CA LEU A 163 3.87 -11.93 -8.16
C LEU A 163 5.02 -11.18 -7.48
N SER A 164 5.24 -11.43 -6.21
CA SER A 164 6.52 -11.06 -5.60
C SER A 164 7.68 -11.80 -6.30
N TYR A 165 8.87 -11.23 -6.25
CA TYR A 165 10.07 -11.88 -6.78
C TYR A 165 10.33 -13.23 -6.11
N GLY A 166 10.10 -13.33 -4.78
CA GLY A 166 10.22 -14.58 -4.04
C GLY A 166 9.31 -15.68 -4.58
N ALA A 167 8.04 -15.34 -4.90
CA ALA A 167 7.11 -16.28 -5.52
C ALA A 167 7.57 -16.72 -6.94
N ALA A 168 8.07 -15.77 -7.74
CA ALA A 168 8.59 -16.08 -9.08
C ALA A 168 9.81 -17.01 -9.04
N LEU A 169 10.68 -16.88 -8.02
CA LEU A 169 11.80 -17.80 -7.77
C LEU A 169 11.30 -19.22 -7.48
N GLN A 170 10.30 -19.36 -6.59
CA GLN A 170 9.74 -20.68 -6.24
C GLN A 170 9.08 -21.34 -7.44
N LEU A 171 8.36 -20.56 -8.25
CA LEU A 171 7.74 -21.04 -9.47
C LEU A 171 8.74 -21.28 -10.62
N GLY A 172 10.00 -20.84 -10.46
CA GLY A 172 11.10 -21.12 -11.41
C GLY A 172 11.04 -20.29 -12.68
N PHE A 173 10.52 -19.04 -12.64
CA PHE A 173 10.49 -18.17 -13.81
C PHE A 173 11.04 -16.74 -13.55
N ALA A 174 11.67 -16.52 -12.39
CA ALA A 174 12.19 -15.19 -12.05
C ALA A 174 13.17 -14.63 -13.08
N GLU A 175 14.06 -15.47 -13.64
CA GLU A 175 15.04 -15.07 -14.67
C GLU A 175 14.37 -14.78 -16.03
N GLN A 176 13.33 -15.56 -16.39
CA GLN A 176 12.56 -15.36 -17.62
C GLN A 176 11.64 -14.13 -17.55
N GLY A 177 11.35 -13.65 -16.34
CA GLY A 177 10.50 -12.50 -16.08
C GLY A 177 9.00 -12.79 -16.18
N THR A 178 8.59 -13.79 -16.96
CA THR A 178 7.18 -14.16 -17.15
C THR A 178 7.02 -15.67 -17.30
N ALA A 179 5.81 -16.16 -16.95
CA ALA A 179 5.42 -17.55 -17.19
C ALA A 179 3.91 -17.65 -17.45
N THR A 180 3.50 -18.71 -18.17
CA THR A 180 2.09 -19.08 -18.25
C THR A 180 1.70 -19.84 -16.98
N VAL A 181 0.71 -19.32 -16.27
CA VAL A 181 0.24 -19.88 -15.00
C VAL A 181 -1.25 -20.18 -15.02
N LEU A 182 -1.65 -21.07 -14.11
CA LEU A 182 -3.02 -21.23 -13.66
C LEU A 182 -3.16 -20.58 -12.30
N VAL A 183 -4.15 -19.70 -12.13
CA VAL A 183 -4.49 -19.06 -10.87
C VAL A 183 -5.82 -19.59 -10.39
N GLU A 184 -5.87 -20.12 -9.17
CA GLU A 184 -7.07 -20.70 -8.56
C GLU A 184 -7.26 -20.11 -7.17
N SER A 185 -8.45 -19.56 -6.90
CA SER A 185 -8.77 -19.12 -5.54
C SER A 185 -8.90 -20.31 -4.61
N LEU A 186 -8.43 -20.17 -3.38
CA LEU A 186 -8.64 -21.16 -2.34
C LEU A 186 -10.00 -20.88 -1.69
N ASP A 187 -10.83 -21.93 -1.64
CA ASP A 187 -12.07 -21.86 -0.88
C ASP A 187 -11.74 -22.03 0.59
N LEU A 188 -12.06 -21.00 1.37
CA LEU A 188 -11.89 -21.00 2.83
C LEU A 188 -13.20 -21.36 3.53
N ALA A 189 -14.26 -21.73 2.81
CA ALA A 189 -15.49 -22.26 3.37
C ALA A 189 -15.18 -23.60 4.06
N GLY A 190 -15.16 -23.59 5.40
CA GLY A 190 -14.79 -24.77 6.22
C GLY A 190 -13.42 -24.68 6.90
N VAL A 191 -12.63 -23.65 6.63
CA VAL A 191 -11.56 -23.26 7.54
C VAL A 191 -12.22 -22.76 8.81
N ASP A 192 -11.93 -23.40 9.93
CA ASP A 192 -12.61 -23.16 11.20
C ASP A 192 -12.48 -21.67 11.59
N ASP A 193 -13.58 -20.91 11.42
CA ASP A 193 -13.72 -19.51 11.79
C ASP A 193 -13.55 -19.27 13.31
N ARG A 194 -13.47 -20.37 14.07
CA ARG A 194 -13.25 -20.38 15.52
C ARG A 194 -11.78 -20.23 15.93
N ARG A 195 -10.83 -20.09 14.98
CA ARG A 195 -9.48 -19.69 15.38
C ARG A 195 -9.57 -18.33 16.03
N GLU A 196 -9.24 -18.30 17.30
CA GLU A 196 -9.10 -17.09 18.10
C GLU A 196 -8.24 -16.11 17.30
N LEU A 197 -8.78 -14.92 17.03
CA LEU A 197 -8.06 -13.89 16.30
C LEU A 197 -6.77 -13.58 17.06
N ASP A 198 -5.61 -13.85 16.46
CA ASP A 198 -4.32 -13.44 17.01
C ASP A 198 -4.32 -11.94 17.34
N ALA A 199 -3.52 -11.53 18.32
CA ALA A 199 -3.38 -10.12 18.69
C ALA A 199 -2.94 -9.21 17.50
N ALA A 200 -2.32 -9.81 16.46
CA ALA A 200 -1.94 -9.15 15.21
C ALA A 200 -3.07 -9.15 14.14
N THR A 201 -4.21 -9.78 14.41
CA THR A 201 -5.31 -9.89 13.46
C THR A 201 -6.37 -8.83 13.76
N TYR A 202 -7.13 -8.42 12.75
CA TYR A 202 -8.20 -7.43 12.88
C TYR A 202 -9.23 -7.81 13.94
N ARG A 203 -9.26 -7.09 15.05
CA ARG A 203 -10.17 -7.34 16.18
C ARG A 203 -11.18 -6.24 16.39
N TYR A 204 -10.96 -5.08 15.78
CA TYR A 204 -11.78 -3.90 15.96
C TYR A 204 -12.28 -3.35 14.63
N LEU A 205 -13.40 -2.64 14.68
CA LEU A 205 -13.90 -1.79 13.60
C LEU A 205 -13.73 -0.33 14.02
N GLN A 206 -12.86 0.43 13.34
CA GLN A 206 -12.74 1.86 13.56
C GLN A 206 -13.86 2.60 12.81
N LEU A 207 -14.69 3.35 13.52
CA LEU A 207 -15.77 4.14 12.95
C LEU A 207 -15.33 5.55 12.55
N GLY A 208 -14.30 6.08 13.20
CA GLY A 208 -13.77 7.39 12.90
C GLY A 208 -12.78 7.89 13.94
N ALA A 209 -12.27 9.10 13.67
CA ALA A 209 -11.43 9.86 14.60
C ALA A 209 -11.99 11.28 14.71
N TYR A 210 -12.23 11.75 15.92
CA TYR A 210 -12.92 12.99 16.24
C TYR A 210 -11.99 13.94 16.99
N THR A 211 -12.07 15.22 16.73
CA THR A 211 -11.35 16.24 17.50
C THR A 211 -11.99 16.49 18.87
N SER A 212 -13.28 16.20 19.01
CA SER A 212 -14.03 16.33 20.26
C SER A 212 -14.13 14.97 20.99
N GLU A 213 -13.65 14.93 22.23
CA GLU A 213 -13.81 13.77 23.11
C GLU A 213 -15.29 13.49 23.42
N ALA A 214 -16.08 14.53 23.62
CA ALA A 214 -17.51 14.41 23.90
C ALA A 214 -18.24 13.74 22.71
N ALA A 215 -18.00 14.19 21.48
CA ALA A 215 -18.59 13.58 20.28
C ALA A 215 -18.19 12.11 20.09
N ALA A 216 -16.94 11.78 20.34
CA ALA A 216 -16.47 10.38 20.31
C ALA A 216 -17.14 9.52 21.40
N GLY A 217 -17.30 10.08 22.60
CA GLY A 217 -17.97 9.43 23.74
C GLY A 217 -19.47 9.22 23.50
N GLU A 218 -20.17 10.20 22.91
CA GLU A 218 -21.58 10.09 22.53
C GLU A 218 -21.79 8.97 21.52
N LEU A 219 -21.01 8.96 20.45
CA LEU A 219 -21.04 7.88 19.45
C LEU A 219 -20.78 6.52 20.08
N GLY A 220 -19.76 6.40 20.92
CA GLY A 220 -19.45 5.15 21.61
C GLY A 220 -20.60 4.68 22.50
N SER A 221 -21.29 5.60 23.16
CA SER A 221 -22.46 5.30 24.03
C SER A 221 -23.68 4.90 23.21
N GLU A 222 -23.89 5.53 22.06
CA GLU A 222 -24.95 5.18 21.11
C GLU A 222 -24.78 3.73 20.63
N ILE A 223 -23.58 3.37 20.15
CA ILE A 223 -23.27 2.03 19.65
C ILE A 223 -23.53 0.97 20.73
N ARG A 224 -23.04 1.20 21.96
CA ARG A 224 -23.25 0.25 23.07
C ARG A 224 -24.73 0.05 23.36
N ARG A 225 -25.52 1.13 23.39
CA ARG A 225 -26.95 1.04 23.69
C ARG A 225 -27.77 0.34 22.62
N ARG A 226 -27.37 0.52 21.34
CA ARG A 226 -28.17 0.05 20.21
C ARG A 226 -27.88 -1.40 19.83
N TRP A 227 -26.64 -1.85 19.99
CA TRP A 227 -26.22 -3.18 19.52
C TRP A 227 -25.47 -4.02 20.55
N ASP A 228 -25.29 -3.50 21.76
CA ASP A 228 -24.54 -4.18 22.84
C ASP A 228 -23.09 -4.55 22.45
N TYR A 229 -22.51 -3.81 21.49
CA TYR A 229 -21.13 -4.02 21.10
C TYR A 229 -20.16 -3.35 22.08
N PRO A 230 -19.03 -3.99 22.43
CA PRO A 230 -17.96 -3.34 23.16
C PRO A 230 -17.43 -2.16 22.34
N VAL A 231 -17.16 -1.02 22.98
CA VAL A 231 -16.59 0.16 22.31
C VAL A 231 -15.46 0.73 23.14
N VAL A 232 -14.35 1.00 22.46
CA VAL A 232 -13.18 1.68 23.02
C VAL A 232 -13.05 3.04 22.36
N VAL A 233 -12.96 4.11 23.18
CA VAL A 233 -12.58 5.44 22.74
C VAL A 233 -11.17 5.73 23.25
N SER A 234 -10.23 6.01 22.34
CA SER A 234 -8.83 6.23 22.70
C SER A 234 -8.30 7.52 22.06
N ALA A 235 -7.60 8.34 22.87
CA ALA A 235 -6.92 9.52 22.36
C ALA A 235 -5.63 9.11 21.61
N VAL A 236 -5.33 9.82 20.52
CA VAL A 236 -4.10 9.67 19.73
C VAL A 236 -3.67 11.04 19.23
N ASP A 237 -2.38 11.31 19.26
CA ASP A 237 -1.82 12.51 18.67
C ASP A 237 -1.39 12.19 17.22
N ALA A 238 -1.99 12.88 16.25
CA ALA A 238 -1.72 12.73 14.83
C ALA A 238 -1.59 14.11 14.19
N ASP A 239 -0.50 14.35 13.47
CA ASP A 239 -0.21 15.60 12.76
C ASP A 239 -0.37 16.85 13.65
N GLY A 240 0.10 16.77 14.91
CA GLY A 240 0.01 17.86 15.90
C GLY A 240 -1.40 18.14 16.43
N ARG A 241 -2.37 17.25 16.16
CA ARG A 241 -3.75 17.33 16.65
C ARG A 241 -4.09 16.12 17.50
N ARG A 242 -4.77 16.37 18.62
CA ARG A 242 -5.32 15.30 19.44
C ARG A 242 -6.64 14.83 18.84
N LEU A 243 -6.70 13.53 18.51
CA LEU A 243 -7.89 12.89 17.97
C LEU A 243 -8.37 11.78 18.90
N HIS A 244 -9.69 11.59 18.94
CA HIS A 244 -10.34 10.55 19.71
C HIS A 244 -10.90 9.49 18.75
N ARG A 245 -10.26 8.30 18.70
CA ARG A 245 -10.66 7.20 17.83
C ARG A 245 -11.76 6.39 18.50
N VAL A 246 -12.84 6.14 17.76
CA VAL A 246 -13.94 5.26 18.19
C VAL A 246 -13.78 3.91 17.51
N ARG A 247 -13.61 2.86 18.32
CA ARG A 247 -13.39 1.48 17.89
C ARG A 247 -14.43 0.58 18.51
N VAL A 248 -15.08 -0.25 17.70
CA VAL A 248 -16.05 -1.28 18.12
C VAL A 248 -15.33 -2.63 18.15
N GLY A 249 -15.47 -3.37 19.22
CA GLY A 249 -14.77 -4.59 19.51
C GLY A 249 -14.08 -4.56 20.89
N PRO A 250 -13.24 -5.56 21.25
CA PRO A 250 -12.67 -6.58 20.34
C PRO A 250 -13.71 -7.67 19.98
N PHE A 251 -13.64 -8.13 18.73
CA PHE A 251 -14.39 -9.29 18.28
C PHE A 251 -13.56 -10.56 18.44
N SER A 252 -14.21 -11.70 18.68
CA SER A 252 -13.55 -12.98 18.89
C SER A 252 -13.31 -13.77 17.59
N SER A 253 -14.02 -13.41 16.51
CA SER A 253 -13.88 -14.06 15.20
C SER A 253 -14.07 -13.05 14.05
N VAL A 254 -13.56 -13.41 12.86
CA VAL A 254 -13.78 -12.63 11.64
C VAL A 254 -15.27 -12.56 11.29
N SER A 255 -16.00 -13.65 11.48
CA SER A 255 -17.45 -13.69 11.23
C SER A 255 -18.20 -12.67 12.09
N ALA A 256 -17.89 -12.61 13.40
CA ALA A 256 -18.50 -11.65 14.32
C ALA A 256 -18.16 -10.19 13.92
N LEU A 257 -16.92 -9.95 13.50
CA LEU A 257 -16.48 -8.64 13.03
C LEU A 257 -17.21 -8.23 11.75
N GLU A 258 -17.32 -9.11 10.74
CA GLU A 258 -18.01 -8.82 9.48
C GLU A 258 -19.53 -8.67 9.65
N GLN A 259 -20.15 -9.44 10.54
CA GLN A 259 -21.56 -9.26 10.92
C GLN A 259 -21.79 -7.87 11.53
N ALA A 260 -20.96 -7.50 12.51
CA ALA A 260 -21.05 -6.17 13.12
C ALA A 260 -20.80 -5.04 12.10
N ARG A 261 -19.84 -5.25 11.18
CA ARG A 261 -19.56 -4.30 10.11
C ARG A 261 -20.77 -4.10 9.20
N ALA A 262 -21.42 -5.18 8.74
CA ALA A 262 -22.62 -5.11 7.90
C ALA A 262 -23.75 -4.35 8.61
N VAL A 263 -24.01 -4.64 9.88
CA VAL A 263 -25.02 -3.95 10.71
C VAL A 263 -24.74 -2.46 10.82
N LEU A 264 -23.49 -2.08 11.03
CA LEU A 264 -23.08 -0.68 11.16
C LEU A 264 -23.21 0.07 9.83
N ILE A 265 -22.87 -0.56 8.70
CA ILE A 265 -23.07 0.02 7.36
C ILE A 265 -24.56 0.22 7.06
N GLU A 266 -25.39 -0.77 7.34
CA GLU A 266 -26.86 -0.67 7.17
C GLU A 266 -27.46 0.44 8.04
N ALA A 267 -26.90 0.67 9.22
CA ALA A 267 -27.29 1.77 10.11
C ALA A 267 -26.78 3.16 9.66
N GLY A 268 -26.06 3.25 8.56
CA GLY A 268 -25.61 4.51 7.94
C GLY A 268 -24.23 4.98 8.39
N TYR A 269 -23.46 4.16 9.12
CA TYR A 269 -22.07 4.51 9.41
C TYR A 269 -21.20 4.31 8.17
N SER A 270 -20.44 5.37 7.81
CA SER A 270 -19.51 5.29 6.69
C SER A 270 -18.45 4.23 6.96
N THR A 271 -18.34 3.30 6.08
CA THR A 271 -17.48 2.11 6.01
C THR A 271 -16.55 1.89 7.22
N PRO A 272 -17.01 1.14 8.27
CA PRO A 272 -16.18 0.80 9.42
C PRO A 272 -14.92 0.05 8.99
N GLN A 273 -13.74 0.54 9.43
CA GLN A 273 -12.46 -0.03 8.99
C GLN A 273 -11.98 -1.10 9.98
N PRO A 274 -11.76 -2.37 9.53
CA PRO A 274 -11.12 -3.38 10.33
C PRO A 274 -9.70 -2.96 10.69
N ILE A 275 -9.35 -3.06 11.98
CA ILE A 275 -8.01 -2.76 12.52
C ILE A 275 -7.62 -3.82 13.57
N PRO A 276 -6.31 -4.05 13.77
CA PRO A 276 -5.78 -4.91 14.83
C PRO A 276 -6.19 -4.47 16.22
#